data_e0962102b97e270e859b37f322822026
#
_entry.id   e0962102b97e270e859b37f322822026
#
_cell.length_a   1.000
_cell.length_b   1.000
_cell.length_c   1.000
_cell.angle_alpha   90.00
_cell.angle_beta   90.00
_cell.angle_gamma   90.00
#
_symmetry.space_group_name_H-M   'P 1'
#
loop_
_entity.id
_entity.type
_entity.pdbx_description
1 polymer ?
#
loop_
_entity_poly.entity_id
_entity_poly.type
_entity_poly.pdbx_seq_one_letter_code
_entity_poly.pdbx_strand_id
1 'polypeptide(L)'
;MNRHENSSNAPSLLRNRFLQTILLSSVLLQIGIWVRNFAILLYVAEKTNNDPYAISLISVAEFAPIFVFSFIGGTFADRWKPKRTMIWCDLLSAVSVFAVLLTIHFGSWHSVYLVAFISAILSQFSQPSSMRLFKYHVPEEQLQQGMALFQSLMAIFMVLGPMLGTFVYSTFGLETSIAIMGVVFLLSALVLIRLPEDHLKPQTTAGKGQFRKDFNEGFRYVWHSQVLRMLGLAFILAGLAVGVAQALNLFIVTERLGKSKEFLQYLLMVNGAAMLIGGGIVAIFAKRVPPQLLLAIGMLAGAICTVIVGYSTSVPLTLTVQFLNGLVFPCIHIGISTMILKWSHSSIVGRVNGVLNPMFVGMMVISMSFAGALKDAFSLGTIYSGAGLLFFLGALVMVPIMNQKAPDHSHVAQEA
;
A
#
# COMPACT_ATOMS: atom_id res chain seq x y z
N MET A 1 -29.54 -42.46 0.92
CA MET A 1 -28.31 -43.21 1.03
C MET A 1 -27.37 -42.79 -0.08
N ASN A 2 -26.15 -42.39 0.24
CA ASN A 2 -25.03 -42.01 -0.65
C ASN A 2 -25.11 -40.68 -1.38
N ARG A 3 -24.81 -39.61 -0.63
CA ARG A 3 -24.22 -38.35 -1.14
C ARG A 3 -23.13 -37.85 -0.18
N HIS A 4 -22.18 -38.71 0.18
CA HIS A 4 -21.00 -38.34 0.97
C HIS A 4 -19.79 -39.12 0.47
N GLU A 5 -19.34 -38.87 -0.75
CA GLU A 5 -18.01 -39.31 -1.23
C GLU A 5 -17.69 -38.54 -2.53
N ASN A 6 -17.19 -37.35 -2.43
CA ASN A 6 -16.37 -36.70 -3.50
C ASN A 6 -15.71 -35.40 -3.02
N SER A 7 -15.24 -35.34 -1.76
CA SER A 7 -14.53 -34.15 -1.23
C SER A 7 -13.00 -34.30 -1.16
N SER A 8 -12.40 -35.33 -1.80
CA SER A 8 -10.95 -35.60 -1.65
C SER A 8 -10.09 -35.42 -2.91
N ASN A 9 -10.60 -34.83 -4.01
CA ASN A 9 -9.82 -34.65 -5.25
C ASN A 9 -9.85 -33.20 -5.77
N ALA A 10 -9.96 -32.17 -4.93
CA ALA A 10 -9.62 -30.82 -5.36
C ALA A 10 -8.09 -30.77 -5.56
N PRO A 11 -7.59 -30.53 -6.80
CA PRO A 11 -6.15 -30.40 -7.01
C PRO A 11 -5.63 -29.33 -6.07
N SER A 12 -4.52 -29.65 -5.39
CA SER A 12 -3.91 -28.69 -4.44
C SER A 12 -3.76 -27.34 -5.17
N LEU A 13 -4.17 -26.24 -4.55
CA LEU A 13 -4.12 -24.87 -5.10
C LEU A 13 -2.79 -24.57 -5.78
N LEU A 14 -1.70 -25.02 -5.17
CA LEU A 14 -0.33 -24.87 -5.69
C LEU A 14 -0.09 -25.64 -7.01
N ARG A 15 -0.98 -26.54 -7.42
CA ARG A 15 -0.90 -27.27 -8.69
C ARG A 15 -1.66 -26.56 -9.82
N ASN A 16 -2.41 -25.50 -9.50
CA ASN A 16 -3.09 -24.69 -10.50
C ASN A 16 -2.07 -23.83 -11.25
N ARG A 17 -1.86 -24.12 -12.54
CA ARG A 17 -0.90 -23.41 -13.42
C ARG A 17 -1.19 -21.91 -13.51
N PHE A 18 -2.46 -21.51 -13.49
CA PHE A 18 -2.85 -20.11 -13.49
C PHE A 18 -2.33 -19.40 -12.22
N LEU A 19 -2.60 -19.98 -11.05
CA LEU A 19 -2.17 -19.42 -9.77
C LEU A 19 -0.63 -19.36 -9.66
N GLN A 20 0.06 -20.42 -10.09
CA GLN A 20 1.54 -20.42 -10.14
C GLN A 20 2.08 -19.29 -11.00
N THR A 21 1.47 -19.05 -12.17
CA THR A 21 1.89 -18.00 -13.11
C THR A 21 1.67 -16.60 -12.51
N ILE A 22 0.53 -16.34 -11.90
CA ILE A 22 0.24 -15.06 -11.24
C ILE A 22 1.15 -14.84 -10.03
N LEU A 23 1.36 -15.85 -9.19
CA LEU A 23 2.27 -15.75 -8.04
C LEU A 23 3.71 -15.51 -8.49
N LEU A 24 4.18 -16.22 -9.51
CA LEU A 24 5.54 -16.01 -10.06
C LEU A 24 5.72 -14.61 -10.62
N SER A 25 4.76 -14.10 -11.41
CA SER A 25 4.77 -12.72 -11.89
C SER A 25 4.81 -11.74 -10.70
N SER A 26 4.00 -11.98 -9.66
CA SER A 26 3.97 -11.13 -8.46
C SER A 26 5.29 -11.16 -7.70
N VAL A 27 5.96 -12.31 -7.58
CA VAL A 27 7.32 -12.41 -6.99
C VAL A 27 8.30 -11.56 -7.76
N LEU A 28 8.32 -11.71 -9.09
CA LEU A 28 9.20 -10.93 -9.95
C LEU A 28 8.95 -9.42 -9.77
N LEU A 29 7.68 -8.99 -9.83
CA LEU A 29 7.33 -7.58 -9.64
C LEU A 29 7.75 -7.05 -8.26
N GLN A 30 7.57 -7.82 -7.19
CA GLN A 30 7.99 -7.41 -5.85
C GLN A 30 9.51 -7.26 -5.74
N ILE A 31 10.28 -8.17 -6.32
CA ILE A 31 11.75 -8.04 -6.42
C ILE A 31 12.10 -6.71 -7.10
N GLY A 32 11.52 -6.46 -8.28
CA GLY A 32 11.76 -5.23 -9.04
C GLY A 32 11.41 -3.95 -8.26
N ILE A 33 10.25 -3.93 -7.61
CA ILE A 33 9.76 -2.78 -6.82
C ILE A 33 10.70 -2.49 -5.65
N TRP A 34 11.08 -3.49 -4.85
CA TRP A 34 11.93 -3.28 -3.69
C TRP A 34 13.36 -2.90 -4.07
N VAL A 35 13.93 -3.52 -5.10
CA VAL A 35 15.24 -3.14 -5.63
C VAL A 35 15.23 -1.70 -6.12
N ARG A 36 14.19 -1.30 -6.88
CA ARG A 36 14.01 0.08 -7.33
C ARG A 36 13.93 1.08 -6.18
N ASN A 37 13.04 0.83 -5.24
CA ASN A 37 12.75 1.78 -4.16
C ASN A 37 14.01 2.07 -3.35
N PHE A 38 14.75 1.03 -2.98
CA PHE A 38 16.00 1.20 -2.23
C PHE A 38 17.13 1.76 -3.09
N ALA A 39 17.28 1.32 -4.35
CA ALA A 39 18.30 1.86 -5.24
C ALA A 39 18.11 3.37 -5.47
N ILE A 40 16.88 3.82 -5.75
CA ILE A 40 16.58 5.25 -5.93
C ILE A 40 16.83 6.02 -4.63
N LEU A 41 16.31 5.53 -3.50
CA LEU A 41 16.45 6.19 -2.20
C LEU A 41 17.92 6.37 -1.80
N LEU A 42 18.70 5.30 -1.83
CA LEU A 42 20.09 5.32 -1.41
C LEU A 42 20.97 6.14 -2.36
N TYR A 43 20.70 6.06 -3.67
CA TYR A 43 21.40 6.85 -4.68
C TYR A 43 21.12 8.35 -4.56
N VAL A 44 19.84 8.74 -4.45
CA VAL A 44 19.47 10.16 -4.29
C VAL A 44 20.05 10.71 -3.00
N ALA A 45 19.95 9.97 -1.89
CA ALA A 45 20.55 10.37 -0.62
C ALA A 45 22.06 10.60 -0.73
N GLU A 46 22.75 9.73 -1.48
CA GLU A 46 24.20 9.86 -1.72
C GLU A 46 24.53 11.04 -2.64
N LYS A 47 23.80 11.16 -3.77
CA LYS A 47 24.07 12.18 -4.78
C LYS A 47 23.79 13.60 -4.32
N THR A 48 22.84 13.75 -3.38
CA THR A 48 22.38 15.06 -2.88
C THR A 48 22.88 15.36 -1.45
N ASN A 49 23.79 14.52 -0.92
CA ASN A 49 24.25 14.64 0.48
C ASN A 49 23.10 14.68 1.50
N ASN A 50 22.11 13.81 1.32
CA ASN A 50 20.89 13.72 2.12
C ASN A 50 20.00 14.98 2.08
N ASP A 51 19.86 15.61 0.92
CA ASP A 51 18.93 16.75 0.77
C ASP A 51 17.48 16.30 1.05
N PRO A 52 16.79 16.92 2.04
CA PRO A 52 15.45 16.53 2.43
C PRO A 52 14.39 16.69 1.32
N TYR A 53 14.55 17.73 0.47
CA TYR A 53 13.63 17.92 -0.67
C TYR A 53 13.77 16.82 -1.70
N ALA A 54 15.00 16.47 -2.08
CA ALA A 54 15.26 15.43 -3.04
C ALA A 54 14.73 14.07 -2.56
N ILE A 55 14.93 13.74 -1.27
CA ILE A 55 14.46 12.49 -0.67
C ILE A 55 12.92 12.47 -0.58
N SER A 56 12.29 13.56 -0.13
CA SER A 56 10.83 13.66 -0.05
C SER A 56 10.17 13.56 -1.43
N LEU A 57 10.82 14.09 -2.47
CA LEU A 57 10.33 14.04 -3.85
C LEU A 57 10.23 12.59 -4.38
N ILE A 58 11.06 11.66 -3.89
CA ILE A 58 10.93 10.23 -4.24
C ILE A 58 9.56 9.70 -3.81
N SER A 59 9.18 9.98 -2.56
CA SER A 59 7.87 9.57 -2.03
C SER A 59 6.72 10.21 -2.80
N VAL A 60 6.84 11.49 -3.13
CA VAL A 60 5.84 12.18 -3.98
C VAL A 60 5.74 11.55 -5.36
N ALA A 61 6.87 11.25 -6.00
CA ALA A 61 6.90 10.61 -7.32
C ALA A 61 6.27 9.20 -7.31
N GLU A 62 6.35 8.49 -6.19
CA GLU A 62 5.73 7.17 -6.01
C GLU A 62 4.23 7.26 -5.70
N PHE A 63 3.82 8.10 -4.75
CA PHE A 63 2.46 8.11 -4.24
C PHE A 63 1.50 9.09 -4.93
N ALA A 64 1.98 10.21 -5.52
CA ALA A 64 1.11 11.15 -6.24
C ALA A 64 0.43 10.53 -7.46
N PRO A 65 1.11 9.72 -8.30
CA PRO A 65 0.43 8.99 -9.37
C PRO A 65 -0.61 8.00 -8.83
N ILE A 66 -0.32 7.33 -7.72
CA ILE A 66 -1.27 6.41 -7.09
C ILE A 66 -2.55 7.15 -6.71
N PHE A 67 -2.43 8.32 -6.10
CA PHE A 67 -3.58 9.17 -5.76
C PHE A 67 -4.39 9.57 -6.99
N VAL A 68 -3.75 10.10 -8.03
CA VAL A 68 -4.42 10.61 -9.23
C VAL A 68 -5.04 9.47 -10.06
N PHE A 69 -4.28 8.40 -10.27
CA PHE A 69 -4.67 7.32 -11.17
C PHE A 69 -5.51 6.22 -10.50
N SER A 70 -5.59 6.18 -9.16
CA SER A 70 -6.50 5.26 -8.45
C SER A 70 -7.97 5.45 -8.87
N PHE A 71 -8.37 6.70 -9.15
CA PHE A 71 -9.70 7.01 -9.63
C PHE A 71 -9.97 6.53 -11.07
N ILE A 72 -8.91 6.50 -11.88
CA ILE A 72 -9.00 6.23 -13.32
C ILE A 72 -8.76 4.74 -13.58
N GLY A 73 -7.80 4.13 -12.88
CA GLY A 73 -7.34 2.78 -13.12
C GLY A 73 -8.43 1.72 -13.03
N GLY A 74 -9.31 1.80 -12.03
CA GLY A 74 -10.45 0.89 -11.89
C GLY A 74 -11.41 0.95 -13.08
N THR A 75 -11.75 2.16 -13.54
CA THR A 75 -12.68 2.36 -14.67
C THR A 75 -12.11 1.82 -15.99
N PHE A 76 -10.79 1.94 -16.20
CA PHE A 76 -10.15 1.43 -17.41
C PHE A 76 -9.88 -0.07 -17.33
N ALA A 77 -9.53 -0.60 -16.15
CA ALA A 77 -9.33 -2.03 -15.95
C ALA A 77 -10.59 -2.86 -16.27
N ASP A 78 -11.79 -2.29 -16.06
CA ASP A 78 -13.06 -2.94 -16.41
C ASP A 78 -13.32 -3.00 -17.92
N ARG A 79 -12.74 -2.08 -18.69
CA ARG A 79 -12.94 -1.98 -20.14
C ARG A 79 -11.90 -2.73 -20.96
N TRP A 80 -10.71 -2.93 -20.41
CA TRP A 80 -9.61 -3.56 -21.13
C TRP A 80 -9.53 -5.05 -20.82
N LYS A 81 -8.87 -5.80 -21.71
CA LYS A 81 -8.59 -7.22 -21.49
C LYS A 81 -7.51 -7.36 -20.40
N PRO A 82 -7.81 -7.93 -19.23
CA PRO A 82 -6.92 -7.88 -18.08
C PRO A 82 -5.51 -8.45 -18.36
N LYS A 83 -5.42 -9.62 -19.00
CA LYS A 83 -4.14 -10.23 -19.37
C LYS A 83 -3.29 -9.28 -20.24
N ARG A 84 -3.88 -8.72 -21.28
CA ARG A 84 -3.17 -7.79 -22.19
C ARG A 84 -2.73 -6.53 -21.44
N THR A 85 -3.59 -5.99 -20.57
CA THR A 85 -3.27 -4.81 -19.77
C THR A 85 -2.05 -5.07 -18.90
N MET A 86 -1.99 -6.20 -18.17
CA MET A 86 -0.84 -6.54 -17.33
C MET A 86 0.44 -6.66 -18.15
N ILE A 87 0.40 -7.39 -19.28
CA ILE A 87 1.57 -7.56 -20.17
C ILE A 87 2.06 -6.20 -20.68
N TRP A 88 1.16 -5.34 -21.17
CA TRP A 88 1.54 -4.01 -21.64
C TRP A 88 2.08 -3.11 -20.53
N CYS A 89 1.51 -3.17 -19.33
CA CYS A 89 2.03 -2.42 -18.17
C CYS A 89 3.46 -2.86 -17.83
N ASP A 90 3.74 -4.15 -17.82
CA ASP A 90 5.07 -4.67 -17.52
C ASP A 90 6.08 -4.32 -18.63
N LEU A 91 5.68 -4.45 -19.91
CA LEU A 91 6.53 -4.05 -21.05
C LEU A 91 6.83 -2.54 -21.06
N LEU A 92 5.81 -1.70 -20.83
CA LEU A 92 6.00 -0.25 -20.75
C LEU A 92 6.85 0.15 -19.55
N SER A 93 6.71 -0.56 -18.42
CA SER A 93 7.58 -0.38 -17.25
C SER A 93 9.02 -0.74 -17.60
N ALA A 94 9.26 -1.86 -18.27
CA ALA A 94 10.60 -2.24 -18.71
C ALA A 94 11.21 -1.21 -19.66
N VAL A 95 10.45 -0.77 -20.67
CA VAL A 95 10.90 0.27 -21.62
C VAL A 95 11.24 1.58 -20.89
N SER A 96 10.38 2.03 -19.96
CA SER A 96 10.63 3.25 -19.19
C SER A 96 11.88 3.15 -18.33
N VAL A 97 12.11 1.98 -17.72
CA VAL A 97 13.30 1.70 -16.91
C VAL A 97 14.57 1.74 -17.73
N PHE A 98 14.60 1.09 -18.89
CA PHE A 98 15.77 1.12 -19.78
C PHE A 98 16.00 2.50 -20.41
N ALA A 99 14.93 3.24 -20.75
CA ALA A 99 15.05 4.61 -21.21
C ALA A 99 15.69 5.51 -20.13
N VAL A 100 15.26 5.38 -18.88
CA VAL A 100 15.85 6.14 -17.76
C VAL A 100 17.29 5.69 -17.49
N LEU A 101 17.60 4.40 -17.60
CA LEU A 101 18.99 3.91 -17.49
C LEU A 101 19.91 4.60 -18.50
N LEU A 102 19.46 4.75 -19.73
CA LEU A 102 20.20 5.51 -20.75
C LEU A 102 20.42 6.97 -20.35
N THR A 103 19.38 7.66 -19.84
CA THR A 103 19.51 9.07 -19.41
C THR A 103 20.45 9.24 -18.22
N ILE A 104 20.49 8.27 -17.30
CA ILE A 104 21.44 8.25 -16.17
C ILE A 104 22.88 8.10 -16.70
N HIS A 105 23.09 7.20 -17.65
CA HIS A 105 24.40 6.99 -18.27
C HIS A 105 24.92 8.27 -18.95
N PHE A 106 24.02 9.08 -19.52
CA PHE A 106 24.37 10.41 -20.08
C PHE A 106 24.42 11.55 -19.05
N GLY A 107 24.39 11.25 -17.74
CA GLY A 107 24.60 12.20 -16.66
C GLY A 107 23.34 12.86 -16.07
N SER A 108 22.15 12.53 -16.54
CA SER A 108 20.90 13.09 -16.02
C SER A 108 20.34 12.25 -14.85
N TRP A 109 20.87 12.47 -13.65
CA TRP A 109 20.46 11.72 -12.46
C TRP A 109 19.01 11.97 -12.02
N HIS A 110 18.42 13.13 -12.33
CA HIS A 110 17.04 13.48 -11.98
C HIS A 110 16.01 12.54 -12.62
N SER A 111 16.37 11.84 -13.69
CA SER A 111 15.47 10.91 -14.37
C SER A 111 15.08 9.69 -13.52
N VAL A 112 15.76 9.43 -12.39
CA VAL A 112 15.38 8.35 -11.45
C VAL A 112 13.97 8.54 -10.89
N TYR A 113 13.49 9.79 -10.72
CA TYR A 113 12.12 10.06 -10.28
C TYR A 113 11.08 9.59 -11.31
N LEU A 114 11.42 9.64 -12.61
CA LEU A 114 10.53 9.18 -13.67
C LEU A 114 10.29 7.67 -13.62
N VAL A 115 11.27 6.88 -13.17
CA VAL A 115 11.08 5.42 -12.98
C VAL A 115 10.01 5.16 -11.94
N ALA A 116 10.09 5.82 -10.78
CA ALA A 116 9.10 5.69 -9.72
C ALA A 116 7.71 6.15 -10.20
N PHE A 117 7.65 7.32 -10.83
CA PHE A 117 6.42 7.94 -11.32
C PHE A 117 5.69 7.08 -12.37
N ILE A 118 6.39 6.66 -13.42
CA ILE A 118 5.80 5.85 -14.52
C ILE A 118 5.38 4.47 -13.99
N SER A 119 6.22 3.81 -13.19
CA SER A 119 5.88 2.52 -12.60
C SER A 119 4.65 2.61 -11.68
N ALA A 120 4.53 3.70 -10.92
CA ALA A 120 3.37 3.94 -10.06
C ALA A 120 2.08 4.12 -10.87
N ILE A 121 2.12 4.85 -12.00
CA ILE A 121 0.98 4.95 -12.92
C ILE A 121 0.58 3.57 -13.45
N LEU A 122 1.53 2.83 -14.01
CA LEU A 122 1.27 1.55 -14.65
C LEU A 122 0.73 0.50 -13.66
N SER A 123 1.17 0.56 -12.40
CA SER A 123 0.66 -0.32 -11.33
C SER A 123 -0.83 -0.12 -11.07
N GLN A 124 -1.36 1.10 -11.23
CA GLN A 124 -2.79 1.40 -11.02
C GLN A 124 -3.71 0.75 -12.06
N PHE A 125 -3.16 0.34 -13.20
CA PHE A 125 -3.88 -0.42 -14.22
C PHE A 125 -3.63 -1.93 -14.11
N SER A 126 -2.42 -2.33 -13.74
CA SER A 126 -2.02 -3.73 -13.62
C SER A 126 -2.69 -4.43 -12.41
N GLN A 127 -2.72 -3.79 -11.25
CA GLN A 127 -3.26 -4.35 -10.01
C GLN A 127 -4.75 -4.75 -10.10
N PRO A 128 -5.69 -3.87 -10.53
CA PRO A 128 -7.08 -4.24 -10.71
C PRO A 128 -7.28 -5.34 -11.75
N SER A 129 -6.48 -5.31 -12.82
CA SER A 129 -6.49 -6.33 -13.88
C SER A 129 -6.09 -7.71 -13.33
N SER A 130 -5.07 -7.77 -12.49
CA SER A 130 -4.65 -9.01 -11.80
C SER A 130 -5.77 -9.57 -10.92
N MET A 131 -6.41 -8.72 -10.10
CA MET A 131 -7.53 -9.14 -9.24
C MET A 131 -8.73 -9.65 -10.02
N ARG A 132 -9.03 -9.04 -11.18
CA ARG A 132 -10.10 -9.48 -12.06
C ARG A 132 -9.81 -10.86 -12.68
N LEU A 133 -8.57 -11.09 -13.15
CA LEU A 133 -8.13 -12.40 -13.64
C LEU A 133 -8.19 -13.45 -12.54
N PHE A 134 -7.75 -13.10 -11.34
CA PHE A 134 -7.76 -13.97 -10.19
C PHE A 134 -9.19 -14.46 -9.87
N LYS A 135 -10.16 -13.51 -9.81
CA LYS A 135 -11.57 -13.83 -9.58
C LYS A 135 -12.19 -14.70 -10.67
N TYR A 136 -11.73 -14.57 -11.91
CA TYR A 136 -12.28 -15.32 -13.04
C TYR A 136 -11.76 -16.76 -13.15
N HIS A 137 -10.49 -16.98 -12.83
CA HIS A 137 -9.83 -18.29 -13.05
C HIS A 137 -9.69 -19.15 -11.80
N VAL A 138 -9.93 -18.59 -10.61
CA VAL A 138 -9.85 -19.32 -9.35
C VAL A 138 -11.28 -19.68 -8.92
N PRO A 139 -11.58 -20.98 -8.65
CA PRO A 139 -12.87 -21.42 -8.14
C PRO A 139 -13.26 -20.67 -6.85
N GLU A 140 -14.53 -20.39 -6.64
CA GLU A 140 -15.01 -19.62 -5.48
C GLU A 140 -14.58 -20.26 -4.14
N GLU A 141 -14.59 -21.58 -4.05
CA GLU A 141 -14.17 -22.31 -2.84
C GLU A 141 -12.67 -22.13 -2.53
N GLN A 142 -11.85 -21.84 -3.56
CA GLN A 142 -10.40 -21.66 -3.45
C GLN A 142 -9.98 -20.18 -3.45
N LEU A 143 -10.91 -19.27 -3.70
CA LEU A 143 -10.61 -17.84 -3.84
C LEU A 143 -9.99 -17.27 -2.56
N GLN A 144 -10.54 -17.62 -1.40
CA GLN A 144 -10.04 -17.16 -0.10
C GLN A 144 -8.61 -17.65 0.17
N GLN A 145 -8.33 -18.91 -0.13
CA GLN A 145 -6.99 -19.50 0.07
C GLN A 145 -5.96 -18.90 -0.89
N GLY A 146 -6.35 -18.67 -2.16
CA GLY A 146 -5.49 -18.03 -3.15
C GLY A 146 -5.18 -16.57 -2.80
N MET A 147 -6.17 -15.81 -2.30
CA MET A 147 -5.95 -14.47 -1.77
C MET A 147 -5.04 -14.47 -0.54
N ALA A 148 -5.18 -15.45 0.34
CA ALA A 148 -4.29 -15.60 1.49
C ALA A 148 -2.84 -15.86 1.07
N LEU A 149 -2.60 -16.69 0.05
CA LEU A 149 -1.26 -16.89 -0.52
C LEU A 149 -0.67 -15.61 -1.11
N PHE A 150 -1.47 -14.85 -1.86
CA PHE A 150 -1.06 -13.57 -2.43
C PHE A 150 -0.69 -12.57 -1.33
N GLN A 151 -1.51 -12.45 -0.29
CA GLN A 151 -1.23 -11.57 0.85
C GLN A 151 -0.01 -12.03 1.65
N SER A 152 0.19 -13.34 1.82
CA SER A 152 1.38 -13.88 2.47
C SER A 152 2.65 -13.54 1.68
N LEU A 153 2.59 -13.59 0.35
CA LEU A 153 3.68 -13.17 -0.51
C LEU A 153 4.04 -11.69 -0.30
N MET A 154 3.02 -10.81 -0.33
CA MET A 154 3.23 -9.37 -0.08
C MET A 154 3.87 -9.14 1.30
N ALA A 155 3.41 -9.86 2.30
CA ALA A 155 3.90 -9.78 3.66
C ALA A 155 5.36 -10.25 3.80
N ILE A 156 5.76 -11.32 3.10
CA ILE A 156 7.14 -11.79 3.05
C ILE A 156 8.06 -10.71 2.44
N PHE A 157 7.63 -10.09 1.34
CA PHE A 157 8.41 -9.02 0.71
C PHE A 157 8.44 -7.73 1.54
N MET A 158 7.45 -7.48 2.38
CA MET A 158 7.50 -6.36 3.33
C MET A 158 8.64 -6.52 4.35
N VAL A 159 9.00 -7.76 4.67
CA VAL A 159 10.12 -8.07 5.57
C VAL A 159 11.45 -8.18 4.82
N LEU A 160 11.48 -8.97 3.74
CA LEU A 160 12.73 -9.28 3.02
C LEU A 160 13.08 -8.24 1.96
N GLY A 161 12.10 -7.51 1.47
CA GLY A 161 12.26 -6.55 0.38
C GLY A 161 13.28 -5.45 0.67
N PRO A 162 13.23 -4.76 1.82
CA PRO A 162 14.24 -3.76 2.18
C PRO A 162 15.66 -4.31 2.17
N MET A 163 15.85 -5.52 2.70
CA MET A 163 17.15 -6.19 2.72
C MET A 163 17.62 -6.53 1.31
N LEU A 164 16.73 -7.08 0.48
CA LEU A 164 17.02 -7.40 -0.92
C LEU A 164 17.43 -6.14 -1.70
N GLY A 165 16.64 -5.07 -1.60
CA GLY A 165 16.90 -3.81 -2.31
C GLY A 165 18.22 -3.17 -1.88
N THR A 166 18.49 -3.11 -0.57
CA THR A 166 19.76 -2.60 -0.04
C THR A 166 20.93 -3.45 -0.50
N PHE A 167 20.82 -4.78 -0.43
CA PHE A 167 21.89 -5.71 -0.86
C PHE A 167 22.24 -5.50 -2.33
N VAL A 168 21.24 -5.47 -3.20
CA VAL A 168 21.48 -5.28 -4.64
C VAL A 168 22.13 -3.94 -4.94
N TYR A 169 21.64 -2.85 -4.33
CA TYR A 169 22.24 -1.54 -4.52
C TYR A 169 23.67 -1.46 -3.99
N SER A 170 23.92 -1.93 -2.75
CA SER A 170 25.24 -1.83 -2.11
C SER A 170 26.29 -2.68 -2.80
N THR A 171 25.87 -3.79 -3.45
CA THR A 171 26.79 -4.70 -4.12
C THR A 171 27.04 -4.30 -5.57
N PHE A 172 26.01 -3.88 -6.30
CA PHE A 172 26.05 -3.71 -7.75
C PHE A 172 25.84 -2.25 -8.22
N GLY A 173 25.47 -1.33 -7.30
CA GLY A 173 25.23 0.07 -7.60
C GLY A 173 23.90 0.35 -8.32
N LEU A 174 23.68 1.63 -8.68
CA LEU A 174 22.41 2.10 -9.25
C LEU A 174 22.09 1.50 -10.61
N GLU A 175 23.04 1.58 -11.56
CA GLU A 175 22.80 1.19 -12.96
C GLU A 175 22.38 -0.29 -13.04
N THR A 176 23.10 -1.16 -12.33
CA THR A 176 22.78 -2.59 -12.28
C THR A 176 21.45 -2.84 -11.58
N SER A 177 21.14 -2.12 -10.51
CA SER A 177 19.84 -2.24 -9.81
C SER A 177 18.67 -1.88 -10.72
N ILE A 178 18.81 -0.79 -11.48
CA ILE A 178 17.79 -0.38 -12.46
C ILE A 178 17.73 -1.38 -13.63
N ALA A 179 18.85 -1.90 -14.11
CA ALA A 179 18.88 -2.93 -15.15
C ALA A 179 18.17 -4.21 -14.70
N ILE A 180 18.44 -4.68 -13.47
CA ILE A 180 17.75 -5.84 -12.86
C ILE A 180 16.23 -5.62 -12.85
N MET A 181 15.78 -4.44 -12.44
CA MET A 181 14.36 -4.10 -12.46
C MET A 181 13.77 -4.21 -13.88
N GLY A 182 14.43 -3.65 -14.88
CA GLY A 182 14.00 -3.75 -16.29
C GLY A 182 13.89 -5.20 -16.77
N VAL A 183 14.90 -6.02 -16.47
CA VAL A 183 14.90 -7.46 -16.77
C VAL A 183 13.77 -8.18 -16.07
N VAL A 184 13.52 -7.89 -14.80
CA VAL A 184 12.45 -8.50 -14.00
C VAL A 184 11.07 -8.16 -14.55
N PHE A 185 10.83 -6.92 -15.01
CA PHE A 185 9.60 -6.56 -15.71
C PHE A 185 9.42 -7.32 -17.03
N LEU A 186 10.49 -7.50 -17.84
CA LEU A 186 10.43 -8.32 -19.05
C LEU A 186 10.12 -9.77 -18.72
N LEU A 187 10.76 -10.35 -17.69
CA LEU A 187 10.48 -11.71 -17.25
C LEU A 187 9.05 -11.87 -16.77
N SER A 188 8.51 -10.88 -16.03
CA SER A 188 7.10 -10.88 -15.60
C SER A 188 6.16 -10.86 -16.82
N ALA A 189 6.41 -10.01 -17.80
CA ALA A 189 5.62 -9.97 -19.04
C ALA A 189 5.66 -11.32 -19.78
N LEU A 190 6.83 -11.96 -19.89
CA LEU A 190 7.00 -13.27 -20.52
C LEU A 190 6.24 -14.37 -19.75
N VAL A 191 6.26 -14.33 -18.42
CA VAL A 191 5.50 -15.26 -17.56
C VAL A 191 4.00 -15.08 -17.79
N LEU A 192 3.51 -13.84 -17.86
CA LEU A 192 2.10 -13.51 -18.09
C LEU A 192 1.58 -13.95 -19.47
N ILE A 193 2.44 -14.05 -20.48
CA ILE A 193 2.05 -14.59 -21.81
C ILE A 193 1.51 -16.03 -21.69
N ARG A 194 2.02 -16.83 -20.73
CA ARG A 194 1.59 -18.21 -20.50
C ARG A 194 0.19 -18.33 -19.90
N LEU A 195 -0.41 -17.23 -19.43
CA LEU A 195 -1.80 -17.24 -18.96
C LEU A 195 -2.76 -17.60 -20.11
N PRO A 196 -3.87 -18.28 -19.81
CA PRO A 196 -4.91 -18.53 -20.80
C PRO A 196 -5.47 -17.24 -21.37
N GLU A 197 -6.03 -17.29 -22.57
CA GLU A 197 -6.62 -16.11 -23.20
C GLU A 197 -7.84 -15.62 -22.44
N ASP A 198 -7.99 -14.29 -22.39
CA ASP A 198 -9.11 -13.63 -21.76
C ASP A 198 -10.34 -13.70 -22.66
N HIS A 199 -11.31 -14.53 -22.32
CA HIS A 199 -12.66 -14.50 -22.91
C HIS A 199 -13.60 -13.53 -22.16
N LEU A 200 -13.06 -12.72 -21.23
CA LEU A 200 -13.81 -11.72 -20.51
C LEU A 200 -14.30 -10.63 -21.46
N LYS A 201 -15.61 -10.52 -21.60
CA LYS A 201 -16.20 -9.41 -22.32
C LYS A 201 -15.94 -8.10 -21.55
N PRO A 202 -15.54 -7.01 -22.24
CA PRO A 202 -15.48 -5.70 -21.61
C PRO A 202 -16.84 -5.37 -21.00
N GLN A 203 -16.85 -4.94 -19.75
CA GLN A 203 -18.09 -4.47 -19.14
C GLN A 203 -18.42 -3.09 -19.73
N THR A 204 -19.45 -3.05 -20.57
CA THR A 204 -19.89 -1.84 -21.28
C THR A 204 -20.76 -0.90 -20.42
N THR A 205 -20.98 -1.20 -19.16
CA THR A 205 -22.02 -0.60 -18.32
C THR A 205 -21.67 0.72 -17.63
N ALA A 206 -20.43 1.20 -17.70
CA ALA A 206 -20.12 2.52 -17.17
C ALA A 206 -20.32 3.62 -18.23
N GLY A 207 -21.50 4.22 -18.29
CA GLY A 207 -21.80 5.39 -19.13
C GLY A 207 -20.88 6.58 -18.81
N LYS A 208 -20.69 7.50 -19.78
CA LYS A 208 -20.01 8.78 -19.54
C LYS A 208 -20.69 9.48 -18.35
N GLY A 209 -19.96 9.74 -17.27
CA GLY A 209 -20.49 10.38 -16.06
C GLY A 209 -20.85 9.44 -14.89
N GLN A 210 -20.84 8.12 -15.06
CA GLN A 210 -21.13 7.17 -13.98
C GLN A 210 -20.17 7.33 -12.81
N PHE A 211 -18.87 7.50 -13.09
CA PHE A 211 -17.86 7.75 -12.06
C PHE A 211 -18.19 8.98 -11.19
N ARG A 212 -18.56 10.11 -11.83
CA ARG A 212 -18.91 11.33 -11.09
C ARG A 212 -20.16 11.12 -10.24
N LYS A 213 -21.12 10.35 -10.75
CA LYS A 213 -22.34 10.00 -10.02
C LYS A 213 -22.01 9.11 -8.82
N ASP A 214 -21.24 8.05 -9.03
CA ASP A 214 -20.83 7.11 -7.98
C ASP A 214 -19.97 7.79 -6.89
N PHE A 215 -19.06 8.68 -7.30
CA PHE A 215 -18.26 9.48 -6.37
C PHE A 215 -19.13 10.45 -5.55
N ASN A 216 -20.02 11.20 -6.20
CA ASN A 216 -20.94 12.11 -5.51
C ASN A 216 -21.87 11.37 -4.56
N GLU A 217 -22.35 10.21 -4.94
CA GLU A 217 -23.21 9.38 -4.12
C GLU A 217 -22.45 8.83 -2.89
N GLY A 218 -21.22 8.32 -3.11
CA GLY A 218 -20.33 7.91 -2.03
C GLY A 218 -19.99 9.06 -1.07
N PHE A 219 -19.63 10.23 -1.62
CA PHE A 219 -19.33 11.42 -0.83
C PHE A 219 -20.53 11.90 -0.02
N ARG A 220 -21.70 11.97 -0.65
CA ARG A 220 -22.96 12.34 0.03
C ARG A 220 -23.27 11.35 1.16
N TYR A 221 -23.08 10.06 0.93
CA TYR A 221 -23.31 9.01 1.93
C TYR A 221 -22.37 9.15 3.12
N VAL A 222 -21.06 9.33 2.87
CA VAL A 222 -20.06 9.59 3.92
C VAL A 222 -20.41 10.84 4.71
N TRP A 223 -20.81 11.93 4.05
CA TRP A 223 -21.12 13.20 4.70
C TRP A 223 -22.35 13.14 5.60
N HIS A 224 -23.39 12.37 5.23
CA HIS A 224 -24.60 12.22 6.05
C HIS A 224 -24.45 11.25 7.22
N SER A 225 -23.49 10.32 7.16
CA SER A 225 -23.20 9.41 8.27
C SER A 225 -22.19 10.03 9.23
N GLN A 226 -22.59 10.26 10.48
CA GLN A 226 -21.67 10.78 11.51
C GLN A 226 -20.44 9.89 11.65
N VAL A 227 -20.61 8.56 11.68
CA VAL A 227 -19.52 7.59 11.86
C VAL A 227 -18.54 7.64 10.69
N LEU A 228 -19.04 7.62 9.45
CA LEU A 228 -18.18 7.66 8.24
C LEU A 228 -17.50 9.01 8.07
N ARG A 229 -18.14 10.10 8.48
CA ARG A 229 -17.52 11.43 8.48
C ARG A 229 -16.38 11.52 9.50
N MET A 230 -16.57 11.00 10.73
CA MET A 230 -15.50 10.93 11.72
C MET A 230 -14.36 10.02 11.26
N LEU A 231 -14.70 8.89 10.63
CA LEU A 231 -13.73 8.01 10.01
C LEU A 231 -12.93 8.72 8.90
N GLY A 232 -13.60 9.49 8.05
CA GLY A 232 -12.94 10.32 7.02
C GLY A 232 -11.97 11.34 7.61
N LEU A 233 -12.35 12.00 8.70
CA LEU A 233 -11.46 12.91 9.41
C LEU A 233 -10.24 12.18 10.02
N ALA A 234 -10.45 11.00 10.59
CA ALA A 234 -9.35 10.17 11.07
C ALA A 234 -8.40 9.75 9.93
N PHE A 235 -8.93 9.45 8.73
CA PHE A 235 -8.13 9.17 7.52
C PHE A 235 -7.26 10.35 7.11
N ILE A 236 -7.81 11.55 7.12
CA ILE A 236 -7.09 12.80 6.82
C ILE A 236 -5.91 12.96 7.79
N LEU A 237 -6.18 12.87 9.09
CA LEU A 237 -5.18 13.06 10.14
C LEU A 237 -4.10 11.97 10.09
N ALA A 238 -4.50 10.70 9.90
CA ALA A 238 -3.58 9.58 9.75
C ALA A 238 -2.73 9.71 8.48
N GLY A 239 -3.32 10.11 7.35
CA GLY A 239 -2.61 10.35 6.10
C GLY A 239 -1.51 11.39 6.25
N LEU A 240 -1.82 12.54 6.86
CA LEU A 240 -0.83 13.60 7.15
C LEU A 240 0.30 13.09 8.04
N ALA A 241 -0.03 12.35 9.11
CA ALA A 241 0.96 11.82 10.05
C ALA A 241 1.87 10.77 9.40
N VAL A 242 1.29 9.81 8.69
CA VAL A 242 2.05 8.75 7.99
C VAL A 242 2.95 9.33 6.91
N GLY A 243 2.44 10.28 6.11
CA GLY A 243 3.18 10.82 4.98
C GLY A 243 4.47 11.51 5.40
N VAL A 244 4.41 12.41 6.37
CA VAL A 244 5.61 13.11 6.84
C VAL A 244 6.60 12.16 7.52
N ALA A 245 6.11 11.22 8.34
CA ALA A 245 6.96 10.25 9.01
C ALA A 245 7.67 9.33 8.01
N GLN A 246 6.95 8.86 6.98
CA GLN A 246 7.51 7.97 5.96
C GLN A 246 8.56 8.67 5.11
N ALA A 247 8.32 9.92 4.68
CA ALA A 247 9.27 10.69 3.88
C ALA A 247 10.59 10.97 4.65
N LEU A 248 10.53 11.07 5.97
CA LEU A 248 11.67 11.41 6.82
C LEU A 248 12.31 10.22 7.55
N ASN A 249 11.87 8.99 7.29
CA ASN A 249 12.42 7.79 7.97
C ASN A 249 13.94 7.65 7.82
N LEU A 250 14.50 8.03 6.67
CA LEU A 250 15.95 7.97 6.44
C LEU A 250 16.71 8.89 7.43
N PHE A 251 16.16 10.06 7.75
CA PHE A 251 16.78 11.02 8.67
C PHE A 251 16.77 10.54 10.13
N ILE A 252 15.82 9.71 10.51
CA ILE A 252 15.88 9.03 11.82
C ILE A 252 17.13 8.15 11.89
N VAL A 253 17.46 7.43 10.83
CA VAL A 253 18.64 6.56 10.76
C VAL A 253 19.93 7.38 10.76
N THR A 254 20.02 8.37 9.89
CA THR A 254 21.27 9.10 9.64
C THR A 254 21.56 10.16 10.70
N GLU A 255 20.55 10.92 11.16
CA GLU A 255 20.75 12.03 12.08
C GLU A 255 20.51 11.65 13.55
N ARG A 256 19.47 10.84 13.85
CA ARG A 256 19.15 10.49 15.23
C ARG A 256 19.95 9.31 15.74
N LEU A 257 20.07 8.27 14.92
CA LEU A 257 20.81 7.05 15.31
C LEU A 257 22.29 7.12 14.91
N GLY A 258 22.72 8.09 14.09
CA GLY A 258 24.10 8.21 13.61
C GLY A 258 24.57 6.97 12.84
N LYS A 259 23.64 6.27 12.16
CA LYS A 259 23.92 5.06 11.38
C LYS A 259 23.98 5.38 9.89
N SER A 260 24.60 4.49 9.13
CA SER A 260 24.62 4.58 7.68
C SER A 260 23.20 4.45 7.11
N LYS A 261 22.96 5.01 5.94
CA LYS A 261 21.64 5.01 5.26
C LYS A 261 21.09 3.61 5.02
N GLU A 262 21.97 2.62 4.82
CA GLU A 262 21.62 1.20 4.64
C GLU A 262 20.95 0.61 5.89
N PHE A 263 21.19 1.18 7.08
CA PHE A 263 20.56 0.72 8.31
C PHE A 263 19.03 0.84 8.30
N LEU A 264 18.46 1.68 7.41
CA LEU A 264 17.01 1.82 7.23
C LEU A 264 16.32 0.48 6.97
N GLN A 265 16.98 -0.45 6.27
CA GLN A 265 16.44 -1.78 6.02
C GLN A 265 16.02 -2.51 7.31
N TYR A 266 16.79 -2.38 8.38
CA TYR A 266 16.50 -3.06 9.66
C TYR A 266 15.28 -2.47 10.36
N LEU A 267 15.08 -1.15 10.29
CA LEU A 267 13.89 -0.50 10.84
C LEU A 267 12.63 -0.98 10.13
N LEU A 268 12.66 -1.01 8.79
CA LEU A 268 11.52 -1.42 7.99
C LEU A 268 11.26 -2.94 8.10
N MET A 269 12.31 -3.75 8.16
CA MET A 269 12.21 -5.20 8.35
C MET A 269 11.57 -5.54 9.70
N VAL A 270 12.03 -4.92 10.79
CA VAL A 270 11.47 -5.12 12.13
C VAL A 270 10.02 -4.69 12.19
N ASN A 271 9.69 -3.53 11.61
CA ASN A 271 8.31 -3.04 11.53
C ASN A 271 7.42 -3.99 10.70
N GLY A 272 7.89 -4.43 9.52
CA GLY A 272 7.16 -5.37 8.66
C GLY A 272 6.92 -6.73 9.33
N ALA A 273 7.94 -7.30 9.99
CA ALA A 273 7.80 -8.55 10.73
C ALA A 273 6.78 -8.42 11.88
N ALA A 274 6.82 -7.30 12.59
CA ALA A 274 5.86 -7.01 13.66
C ALA A 274 4.44 -6.84 13.13
N MET A 275 4.26 -6.22 11.95
CA MET A 275 2.94 -6.12 11.30
C MET A 275 2.33 -7.49 10.97
N LEU A 276 3.14 -8.46 10.54
CA LEU A 276 2.67 -9.83 10.29
C LEU A 276 2.18 -10.49 11.57
N ILE A 277 2.98 -10.42 12.64
CA ILE A 277 2.62 -10.95 13.95
C ILE A 277 1.37 -10.26 14.48
N GLY A 278 1.36 -8.93 14.44
CA GLY A 278 0.24 -8.10 14.89
C GLY A 278 -1.05 -8.39 14.13
N GLY A 279 -0.97 -8.58 12.81
CA GLY A 279 -2.10 -8.96 11.97
C GLY A 279 -2.74 -10.28 12.43
N GLY A 280 -1.92 -11.29 12.74
CA GLY A 280 -2.39 -12.55 13.28
C GLY A 280 -3.05 -12.39 14.67
N ILE A 281 -2.43 -11.65 15.56
CA ILE A 281 -2.96 -11.36 16.91
C ILE A 281 -4.30 -10.61 16.80
N VAL A 282 -4.35 -9.53 16.04
CA VAL A 282 -5.56 -8.71 15.90
C VAL A 282 -6.70 -9.52 15.27
N ALA A 283 -6.43 -10.38 14.28
CA ALA A 283 -7.44 -11.24 13.67
C ALA A 283 -8.15 -12.15 14.68
N ILE A 284 -7.42 -12.65 15.69
CA ILE A 284 -7.98 -13.48 16.76
C ILE A 284 -8.90 -12.66 17.66
N PHE A 285 -8.49 -11.44 18.02
CA PHE A 285 -9.22 -10.60 18.97
C PHE A 285 -10.27 -9.68 18.32
N ALA A 286 -10.20 -9.44 17.00
CA ALA A 286 -11.08 -8.50 16.29
C ALA A 286 -12.57 -8.83 16.40
N LYS A 287 -12.93 -10.11 16.64
CA LYS A 287 -14.32 -10.52 16.86
C LYS A 287 -14.89 -10.06 18.23
N ARG A 288 -14.01 -9.78 19.20
CA ARG A 288 -14.39 -9.45 20.59
C ARG A 288 -14.28 -7.95 20.89
N VAL A 289 -13.56 -7.21 20.06
CA VAL A 289 -13.27 -5.78 20.29
C VAL A 289 -14.04 -4.92 19.29
N PRO A 290 -14.73 -3.88 19.71
CA PRO A 290 -15.37 -2.94 18.77
C PRO A 290 -14.36 -2.34 17.79
N PRO A 291 -14.68 -2.23 16.50
CA PRO A 291 -13.72 -1.74 15.50
C PRO A 291 -13.30 -0.29 15.74
N GLN A 292 -14.16 0.53 16.35
CA GLN A 292 -13.83 1.90 16.77
C GLN A 292 -12.70 1.91 17.81
N LEU A 293 -12.78 0.97 18.78
CA LEU A 293 -11.76 0.84 19.84
C LEU A 293 -10.44 0.33 19.26
N LEU A 294 -10.49 -0.64 18.32
CA LEU A 294 -9.29 -1.11 17.61
C LEU A 294 -8.59 0.06 16.90
N LEU A 295 -9.35 0.87 16.16
CA LEU A 295 -8.81 2.04 15.46
C LEU A 295 -8.21 3.06 16.43
N ALA A 296 -8.91 3.37 17.53
CA ALA A 296 -8.44 4.32 18.54
C ALA A 296 -7.15 3.84 19.22
N ILE A 297 -7.07 2.56 19.61
CA ILE A 297 -5.85 1.95 20.19
C ILE A 297 -4.70 2.03 19.20
N GLY A 298 -4.95 1.68 17.94
CA GLY A 298 -3.94 1.75 16.87
C GLY A 298 -3.38 3.16 16.69
N MET A 299 -4.25 4.16 16.65
CA MET A 299 -3.86 5.56 16.51
C MET A 299 -3.15 6.10 17.76
N LEU A 300 -3.59 5.78 18.96
CA LEU A 300 -2.93 6.19 20.21
C LEU A 300 -1.52 5.58 20.34
N ALA A 301 -1.41 4.29 20.08
CA ALA A 301 -0.11 3.62 20.10
C ALA A 301 0.81 4.18 19.00
N GLY A 302 0.28 4.42 17.79
CA GLY A 302 0.98 5.10 16.71
C GLY A 302 1.47 6.49 17.12
N ALA A 303 0.64 7.29 17.82
CA ALA A 303 1.02 8.60 18.33
C ALA A 303 2.24 8.52 19.27
N ILE A 304 2.16 7.64 20.28
CA ILE A 304 3.23 7.45 21.25
C ILE A 304 4.52 6.96 20.58
N CYS A 305 4.42 5.92 19.75
CA CYS A 305 5.56 5.35 19.04
C CYS A 305 6.23 6.39 18.12
N THR A 306 5.45 7.16 17.36
CA THR A 306 5.97 8.19 16.47
C THR A 306 6.75 9.25 17.23
N VAL A 307 6.22 9.76 18.34
CA VAL A 307 6.93 10.75 19.18
C VAL A 307 8.24 10.16 19.72
N ILE A 308 8.21 8.95 20.27
CA ILE A 308 9.42 8.31 20.83
C ILE A 308 10.49 8.15 19.74
N VAL A 309 10.13 7.68 18.55
CA VAL A 309 11.06 7.55 17.41
C VAL A 309 11.70 8.89 17.05
N GLY A 310 10.92 9.99 17.04
CA GLY A 310 11.42 11.33 16.73
C GLY A 310 12.51 11.84 17.69
N TYR A 311 12.50 11.40 18.94
CA TYR A 311 13.49 11.80 19.95
C TYR A 311 14.55 10.75 20.25
N SER A 312 14.32 9.49 19.88
CA SER A 312 15.23 8.39 20.19
C SER A 312 16.57 8.55 19.49
N THR A 313 17.65 8.39 20.26
CA THR A 313 19.05 8.28 19.78
C THR A 313 19.61 6.87 20.00
N SER A 314 18.84 5.99 20.61
CA SER A 314 19.23 4.62 20.95
C SER A 314 18.69 3.64 19.92
N VAL A 315 19.59 2.87 19.28
CA VAL A 315 19.19 1.84 18.30
C VAL A 315 18.25 0.80 18.92
N PRO A 316 18.53 0.20 20.09
CA PRO A 316 17.63 -0.78 20.69
C PRO A 316 16.24 -0.21 20.98
N LEU A 317 16.17 1.03 21.51
CA LEU A 317 14.89 1.69 21.80
C LEU A 317 14.10 1.91 20.50
N THR A 318 14.74 2.45 19.45
CA THR A 318 14.08 2.71 18.17
C THR A 318 13.56 1.43 17.53
N LEU A 319 14.36 0.35 17.52
CA LEU A 319 13.93 -0.96 17.00
C LEU A 319 12.75 -1.53 17.79
N THR A 320 12.79 -1.44 19.13
CA THR A 320 11.70 -1.89 19.99
C THR A 320 10.41 -1.10 19.72
N VAL A 321 10.52 0.21 19.60
CA VAL A 321 9.34 1.07 19.32
C VAL A 321 8.82 0.83 17.89
N GLN A 322 9.68 0.61 16.91
CA GLN A 322 9.28 0.23 15.55
C GLN A 322 8.58 -1.14 15.53
N PHE A 323 9.05 -2.09 16.35
CA PHE A 323 8.39 -3.37 16.52
C PHE A 323 6.99 -3.20 17.14
N LEU A 324 6.86 -2.43 18.22
CA LEU A 324 5.56 -2.14 18.85
C LEU A 324 4.61 -1.43 17.89
N ASN A 325 5.11 -0.44 17.15
CA ASN A 325 4.33 0.26 16.12
C ASN A 325 3.81 -0.70 15.05
N GLY A 326 4.68 -1.59 14.55
CA GLY A 326 4.30 -2.63 13.60
C GLY A 326 3.22 -3.58 14.15
N LEU A 327 3.34 -4.02 15.41
CA LEU A 327 2.34 -4.89 16.05
C LEU A 327 0.94 -4.27 16.10
N VAL A 328 0.86 -2.96 16.31
CA VAL A 328 -0.42 -2.27 16.52
C VAL A 328 -1.00 -1.71 15.22
N PHE A 329 -0.18 -1.52 14.19
CA PHE A 329 -0.61 -0.98 12.89
C PHE A 329 -1.80 -1.74 12.25
N PRO A 330 -1.89 -3.09 12.31
CA PRO A 330 -3.05 -3.82 11.83
C PRO A 330 -4.37 -3.44 12.53
N CYS A 331 -4.34 -2.95 13.78
CA CYS A 331 -5.53 -2.45 14.45
C CYS A 331 -6.19 -1.30 13.68
N ILE A 332 -5.38 -0.41 13.08
CA ILE A 332 -5.87 0.69 12.26
C ILE A 332 -6.55 0.12 11.01
N HIS A 333 -5.87 -0.73 10.24
CA HIS A 333 -6.39 -1.27 8.99
C HIS A 333 -7.64 -2.13 9.18
N ILE A 334 -7.63 -3.02 10.17
CA ILE A 334 -8.76 -3.92 10.45
C ILE A 334 -9.93 -3.11 11.03
N GLY A 335 -9.65 -2.16 11.93
CA GLY A 335 -10.65 -1.26 12.49
C GLY A 335 -11.38 -0.48 11.41
N ILE A 336 -10.63 0.16 10.51
CA ILE A 336 -11.14 0.92 9.36
C ILE A 336 -12.01 0.04 8.45
N SER A 337 -11.46 -1.06 7.96
CA SER A 337 -12.16 -1.95 7.01
C SER A 337 -13.45 -2.49 7.61
N THR A 338 -13.41 -2.87 8.89
CA THR A 338 -14.59 -3.38 9.59
C THR A 338 -15.63 -2.27 9.82
N MET A 339 -15.20 -1.03 10.11
CA MET A 339 -16.12 0.09 10.24
C MET A 339 -16.82 0.39 8.91
N ILE A 340 -16.08 0.47 7.82
CA ILE A 340 -16.67 0.70 6.49
C ILE A 340 -17.71 -0.38 6.16
N LEU A 341 -17.39 -1.65 6.41
CA LEU A 341 -18.31 -2.76 6.15
C LEU A 341 -19.56 -2.74 7.04
N LYS A 342 -19.43 -2.36 8.33
CA LYS A 342 -20.55 -2.36 9.26
C LYS A 342 -21.46 -1.14 9.16
N TRP A 343 -20.93 0.01 8.73
CA TRP A 343 -21.69 1.27 8.63
C TRP A 343 -22.04 1.67 7.21
N SER A 344 -21.72 0.83 6.23
CA SER A 344 -22.10 1.04 4.84
C SER A 344 -23.00 -0.10 4.34
N HIS A 345 -24.00 0.26 3.57
CA HIS A 345 -24.84 -0.73 2.87
C HIS A 345 -23.97 -1.51 1.85
N SER A 346 -24.19 -2.80 1.68
CA SER A 346 -23.38 -3.67 0.79
C SER A 346 -23.23 -3.14 -0.64
N SER A 347 -24.28 -2.51 -1.17
CA SER A 347 -24.29 -1.87 -2.51
C SER A 347 -23.43 -0.61 -2.62
N ILE A 348 -23.04 0.03 -1.50
CA ILE A 348 -22.35 1.33 -1.47
C ILE A 348 -20.94 1.22 -0.90
N VAL A 349 -20.54 0.09 -0.31
CA VAL A 349 -19.19 -0.11 0.27
C VAL A 349 -18.07 0.29 -0.69
N GLY A 350 -18.17 -0.07 -1.96
CA GLY A 350 -17.18 0.30 -2.97
C GLY A 350 -17.08 1.81 -3.19
N ARG A 351 -18.22 2.53 -3.18
CA ARG A 351 -18.27 4.00 -3.33
C ARG A 351 -17.72 4.72 -2.11
N VAL A 352 -18.00 4.21 -0.91
CA VAL A 352 -17.44 4.73 0.35
C VAL A 352 -15.92 4.56 0.38
N ASN A 353 -15.39 3.38 0.01
CA ASN A 353 -13.95 3.15 -0.12
C ASN A 353 -13.33 4.06 -1.20
N GLY A 354 -14.04 4.28 -2.31
CA GLY A 354 -13.64 5.19 -3.39
C GLY A 354 -13.56 6.66 -2.98
N VAL A 355 -14.11 7.04 -1.82
CA VAL A 355 -13.98 8.38 -1.23
C VAL A 355 -12.92 8.39 -0.13
N LEU A 356 -12.97 7.44 0.80
CA LEU A 356 -12.12 7.45 1.99
C LEU A 356 -10.64 7.15 1.67
N ASN A 357 -10.35 6.13 0.83
CA ASN A 357 -8.97 5.80 0.48
C ASN A 357 -8.22 6.94 -0.21
N PRO A 358 -8.79 7.64 -1.21
CA PRO A 358 -8.14 8.81 -1.77
C PRO A 358 -7.95 9.96 -0.77
N MET A 359 -8.83 10.13 0.21
CA MET A 359 -8.61 11.11 1.28
C MET A 359 -7.34 10.79 2.07
N PHE A 360 -7.12 9.53 2.43
CA PHE A 360 -5.90 9.09 3.11
C PHE A 360 -4.65 9.31 2.25
N VAL A 361 -4.64 8.75 1.02
CA VAL A 361 -3.48 8.82 0.13
C VAL A 361 -3.19 10.26 -0.30
N GLY A 362 -4.22 11.05 -0.59
CA GLY A 362 -4.08 12.47 -0.96
C GLY A 362 -3.44 13.29 0.15
N MET A 363 -3.89 13.12 1.39
CA MET A 363 -3.31 13.84 2.54
C MET A 363 -1.89 13.35 2.86
N MET A 364 -1.62 12.06 2.65
CA MET A 364 -0.28 11.49 2.74
C MET A 364 0.67 12.14 1.72
N VAL A 365 0.26 12.25 0.45
CA VAL A 365 1.05 12.92 -0.60
C VAL A 365 1.27 14.40 -0.29
N ILE A 366 0.24 15.09 0.18
CA ILE A 366 0.37 16.50 0.60
C ILE A 366 1.43 16.65 1.69
N SER A 367 1.38 15.84 2.75
CA SER A 367 2.35 15.93 3.83
C SER A 367 3.76 15.54 3.39
N MET A 368 3.90 14.53 2.50
CA MET A 368 5.19 14.18 1.89
C MET A 368 5.79 15.34 1.09
N SER A 369 4.95 16.08 0.35
CA SER A 369 5.41 17.22 -0.46
C SER A 369 5.99 18.34 0.39
N PHE A 370 5.52 18.51 1.62
CA PHE A 370 6.04 19.50 2.56
C PHE A 370 7.12 18.97 3.50
N ALA A 371 7.39 17.65 3.50
CA ALA A 371 8.29 17.02 4.45
C ALA A 371 9.73 17.60 4.39
N GLY A 372 10.24 17.87 3.18
CA GLY A 372 11.55 18.51 2.99
C GLY A 372 11.60 19.90 3.64
N ALA A 373 10.62 20.76 3.32
CA ALA A 373 10.53 22.11 3.89
C ALA A 373 10.38 22.09 5.42
N LEU A 374 9.58 21.16 5.94
CA LEU A 374 9.43 21.00 7.39
C LEU A 374 10.76 20.58 8.03
N LYS A 375 11.53 19.69 7.37
CA LYS A 375 12.83 19.25 7.88
C LYS A 375 13.87 20.37 7.92
N ASP A 376 13.84 21.30 6.95
CA ASP A 376 14.73 22.47 6.96
C ASP A 376 14.35 23.49 8.03
N ALA A 377 13.04 23.65 8.30
CA ALA A 377 12.54 24.63 9.25
C ALA A 377 12.54 24.14 10.71
N PHE A 378 12.37 22.84 10.93
CA PHE A 378 12.15 22.27 12.25
C PHE A 378 13.03 21.03 12.53
N SER A 379 13.24 20.74 13.81
CA SER A 379 13.92 19.53 14.22
C SER A 379 13.07 18.27 13.93
N LEU A 380 13.70 17.12 13.70
CA LEU A 380 13.01 15.83 13.55
C LEU A 380 12.08 15.54 14.73
N GLY A 381 12.52 15.81 15.96
CA GLY A 381 11.70 15.63 17.16
C GLY A 381 10.40 16.45 17.10
N THR A 382 10.48 17.71 16.68
CA THR A 382 9.30 18.59 16.53
C THR A 382 8.34 18.07 15.45
N ILE A 383 8.87 17.64 14.29
CA ILE A 383 8.07 17.14 13.18
C ILE A 383 7.35 15.84 13.58
N TYR A 384 8.07 14.91 14.21
CA TYR A 384 7.50 13.65 14.68
C TYR A 384 6.53 13.84 15.84
N SER A 385 6.72 14.87 16.69
CA SER A 385 5.73 15.28 17.70
C SER A 385 4.45 15.80 17.03
N GLY A 386 4.57 16.61 15.97
CA GLY A 386 3.44 17.03 15.17
C GLY A 386 2.68 15.87 14.53
N ALA A 387 3.41 14.89 13.96
CA ALA A 387 2.81 13.68 13.42
C ALA A 387 2.11 12.84 14.51
N GLY A 388 2.73 12.72 15.69
CA GLY A 388 2.12 12.07 16.86
C GLY A 388 0.86 12.78 17.33
N LEU A 389 0.86 14.12 17.35
CA LEU A 389 -0.33 14.92 17.67
C LEU A 389 -1.47 14.66 16.67
N LEU A 390 -1.17 14.56 15.38
CA LEU A 390 -2.18 14.24 14.37
C LEU A 390 -2.79 12.85 14.60
N PHE A 391 -1.99 11.84 14.91
CA PHE A 391 -2.49 10.51 15.30
C PHE A 391 -3.35 10.58 16.58
N PHE A 392 -2.92 11.33 17.58
CA PHE A 392 -3.66 11.53 18.83
C PHE A 392 -5.01 12.20 18.58
N LEU A 393 -5.04 13.28 17.80
CA LEU A 393 -6.29 13.93 17.39
C LEU A 393 -7.19 12.98 16.60
N GLY A 394 -6.64 12.13 15.73
CA GLY A 394 -7.40 11.10 15.05
C GLY A 394 -8.04 10.09 16.01
N ALA A 395 -7.34 9.70 17.07
CA ALA A 395 -7.91 8.86 18.12
C ALA A 395 -9.04 9.57 18.88
N LEU A 396 -8.87 10.87 19.20
CA LEU A 396 -9.91 11.68 19.86
C LEU A 396 -11.17 11.81 18.99
N VAL A 397 -11.03 11.92 17.68
CA VAL A 397 -12.16 11.96 16.74
C VAL A 397 -13.02 10.69 16.83
N MET A 398 -12.47 9.56 17.26
CA MET A 398 -13.22 8.31 17.45
C MET A 398 -14.05 8.27 18.73
N VAL A 399 -13.74 9.09 19.75
CA VAL A 399 -14.40 9.06 21.07
C VAL A 399 -15.93 9.23 20.97
N PRO A 400 -16.50 10.19 20.20
CA PRO A 400 -17.95 10.39 20.12
C PRO A 400 -18.72 9.21 19.53
N ILE A 401 -18.02 8.32 18.78
CA ILE A 401 -18.65 7.19 18.09
C ILE A 401 -18.32 5.83 18.73
N MET A 402 -17.56 5.81 19.84
CA MET A 402 -17.13 4.56 20.49
C MET A 402 -18.32 3.68 20.94
N ASN A 403 -19.40 4.30 21.38
CA ASN A 403 -20.58 3.61 21.90
C ASN A 403 -21.69 3.44 20.86
N GLN A 404 -21.50 3.89 19.62
CA GLN A 404 -22.49 3.74 18.58
C GLN A 404 -22.52 2.29 18.07
N LYS A 405 -23.70 1.70 18.06
CA LYS A 405 -23.95 0.38 17.46
C LYS A 405 -24.13 0.53 15.96
N ALA A 406 -23.62 -0.45 15.23
CA ALA A 406 -23.84 -0.51 13.77
C ALA A 406 -25.35 -0.59 13.48
N PRO A 407 -25.83 0.11 12.43
CA PRO A 407 -27.21 -0.02 11.99
C PRO A 407 -27.50 -1.48 11.59
N ASP A 408 -28.66 -1.99 11.97
CA ASP A 408 -29.10 -3.31 11.57
C ASP A 408 -29.63 -3.24 10.11
N HIS A 409 -28.82 -3.72 9.17
CA HIS A 409 -29.18 -3.75 7.75
C HIS A 409 -29.97 -4.99 7.33
N SER A 410 -30.37 -5.86 8.28
CA SER A 410 -31.05 -7.12 7.98
C SER A 410 -32.48 -6.96 7.45
N HIS A 411 -33.15 -5.83 7.70
CA HIS A 411 -34.56 -5.61 7.32
C HIS A 411 -34.75 -5.11 5.88
N VAL A 412 -33.72 -4.62 5.18
CA VAL A 412 -33.88 -4.07 3.82
C VAL A 412 -33.71 -5.14 2.73
N ALA A 413 -33.19 -6.33 3.07
CA ALA A 413 -33.04 -7.43 2.12
C ALA A 413 -34.36 -8.21 1.86
N GLN A 414 -35.46 -7.88 2.56
CA GLN A 414 -36.75 -8.53 2.39
C GLN A 414 -37.74 -7.72 1.51
N GLU A 415 -37.40 -6.47 1.14
CA GLU A 415 -38.29 -5.62 0.33
C GLU A 415 -37.75 -5.35 -1.10
N ALA A 416 -36.68 -6.00 -1.52
CA ALA A 416 -36.15 -5.95 -2.87
C ALA A 416 -36.18 -7.37 -3.51
#